data_e1905ee8f7b837d20192666fc2daf8a4
#
_entry.id   e1905ee8f7b837d20192666fc2daf8a4
#
_cell.length_a   1.000
_cell.length_b   1.000
_cell.length_c   1.000
_cell.angle_alpha   90.00
_cell.angle_beta   90.00
_cell.angle_gamma   90.00
#
_symmetry.space_group_name_H-M   'P 1'
#
loop_
_entity.id
_entity.type
_entity.pdbx_description
1 polymer ?
#
loop_
_entity_poly.entity_id
_entity_poly.type
_entity_poly.pdbx_seq_one_letter_code
_entity_poly.pdbx_strand_id
1 'polypeptide(L)'
;MLTKFAVTNFKNFKETFVFELIANRYEFNAEAIENGIVKKAIIYGANGCGKSNLGFAIFELISHLTDKEFSHEVYNRNYLNAESKEKLTTFCFNFDFDGSKVEYRYSKKAIDHIVSEVLTINNKDVIVYNRGTPVKINLKGAESLNTDLTGSKLSALKYVRNNTVLDSRNKINKLFNTFFSFVDKMLFFRSLDETSYIGYELSLIHISEPTRPERI
;
A
#
# COMPACT_ATOMS: atom_id res chain seq x y z
N MET A 1 -3.85 11.16 4.09
CA MET A 1 -4.30 10.63 2.77
C MET A 1 -3.11 10.30 1.89
N LEU A 2 -3.26 9.38 0.90
CA LEU A 2 -2.23 9.16 -0.13
C LEU A 2 -2.09 10.43 -0.98
N THR A 3 -0.86 10.91 -1.16
CA THR A 3 -0.56 12.12 -1.95
C THR A 3 0.20 11.81 -3.23
N LYS A 4 1.00 10.74 -3.21
CA LYS A 4 1.79 10.31 -4.36
C LYS A 4 2.07 8.83 -4.28
N PHE A 5 2.04 8.18 -5.41
CA PHE A 5 2.43 6.79 -5.61
C PHE A 5 3.40 6.69 -6.78
N ALA A 6 4.43 5.88 -6.64
CA ALA A 6 5.32 5.56 -7.74
C ALA A 6 5.63 4.06 -7.76
N VAL A 7 5.73 3.50 -8.95
CA VAL A 7 6.08 2.09 -9.16
C VAL A 7 7.03 1.95 -10.35
N THR A 8 7.97 1.04 -10.23
CA THR A 8 8.96 0.73 -11.27
C THR A 8 9.06 -0.77 -11.45
N ASN A 9 9.19 -1.22 -12.69
CA ASN A 9 9.38 -2.63 -13.05
C ASN A 9 8.31 -3.58 -12.46
N PHE A 10 7.05 -3.18 -12.59
CA PHE A 10 5.90 -3.97 -12.15
C PHE A 10 4.92 -4.16 -13.29
N LYS A 11 4.60 -5.39 -13.65
CA LYS A 11 3.64 -5.73 -14.74
C LYS A 11 3.95 -4.93 -16.03
N ASN A 12 3.05 -4.05 -16.46
CA ASN A 12 3.27 -3.20 -17.64
C ASN A 12 4.07 -1.91 -17.37
N PHE A 13 4.39 -1.62 -16.12
CA PHE A 13 5.20 -0.45 -15.77
C PHE A 13 6.69 -0.81 -15.80
N LYS A 14 7.33 -0.66 -16.96
CA LYS A 14 8.77 -0.90 -17.14
C LYS A 14 9.59 0.20 -16.47
N GLU A 15 9.31 1.44 -16.86
CA GLU A 15 9.91 2.63 -16.28
C GLU A 15 9.12 3.11 -15.06
N THR A 16 9.65 4.08 -14.33
CA THR A 16 8.96 4.64 -13.17
C THR A 16 7.68 5.36 -13.61
N PHE A 17 6.56 4.81 -13.21
CA PHE A 17 5.26 5.45 -13.32
C PHE A 17 4.97 6.20 -12.02
N VAL A 18 4.55 7.45 -12.14
CA VAL A 18 4.21 8.31 -11.00
C VAL A 18 2.74 8.71 -11.09
N PHE A 19 2.02 8.51 -10.00
CA PHE A 19 0.62 8.92 -9.84
C PHE A 19 0.54 9.92 -8.68
N GLU A 20 0.30 11.19 -9.01
CA GLU A 20 0.20 12.28 -8.04
C GLU A 20 -1.26 12.64 -7.78
N LEU A 21 -1.60 12.77 -6.49
CA LEU A 21 -2.91 13.17 -6.01
C LEU A 21 -2.89 14.56 -5.37
N ILE A 22 -1.82 15.32 -5.58
CA ILE A 22 -1.75 16.72 -5.15
C ILE A 22 -2.51 17.55 -6.16
N ALA A 23 -3.52 18.29 -5.68
CA ALA A 23 -4.30 19.20 -6.51
C ALA A 23 -3.47 20.44 -6.84
N ASN A 24 -3.23 20.66 -8.13
CA ASN A 24 -2.76 21.96 -8.61
C ASN A 24 -3.96 22.93 -8.74
N ARG A 25 -4.09 23.71 -9.75
CA ARG A 25 -5.23 24.62 -9.94
C ARG A 25 -6.45 23.86 -10.43
N TYR A 26 -7.39 23.53 -9.53
CA TYR A 26 -8.70 23.00 -9.86
C TYR A 26 -9.75 24.11 -9.70
N GLU A 27 -10.36 24.51 -10.78
CA GLU A 27 -11.43 25.52 -10.79
C GLU A 27 -12.81 24.89 -10.62
N PHE A 28 -12.94 23.61 -10.99
CA PHE A 28 -14.19 22.85 -10.95
C PHE A 28 -14.05 21.62 -10.05
N ASN A 29 -15.16 21.17 -9.47
CA ASN A 29 -15.21 20.00 -8.58
C ASN A 29 -14.40 20.13 -7.28
N ALA A 30 -14.51 21.26 -6.61
CA ALA A 30 -13.85 21.50 -5.31
C ALA A 30 -14.14 20.41 -4.28
N GLU A 31 -15.30 19.75 -4.35
CA GLU A 31 -15.69 18.63 -3.51
C GLU A 31 -14.79 17.38 -3.68
N ALA A 32 -14.09 17.26 -4.81
CA ALA A 32 -13.13 16.18 -5.03
C ALA A 32 -11.77 16.43 -4.37
N ILE A 33 -11.57 17.60 -3.76
CA ILE A 33 -10.31 18.04 -3.17
C ILE A 33 -10.52 18.32 -1.67
N GLU A 34 -9.59 17.88 -0.87
CA GLU A 34 -9.51 18.20 0.56
C GLU A 34 -8.07 18.49 0.95
N ASN A 35 -7.83 19.66 1.56
CA ASN A 35 -6.50 20.10 1.96
C ASN A 35 -5.45 20.03 0.82
N GLY A 36 -5.86 20.35 -0.42
CA GLY A 36 -4.99 20.29 -1.59
C GLY A 36 -4.70 18.87 -2.10
N ILE A 37 -5.43 17.87 -1.61
CA ILE A 37 -5.27 16.45 -2.02
C ILE A 37 -6.53 16.01 -2.75
N VAL A 38 -6.37 15.32 -3.88
CA VAL A 38 -7.46 14.76 -4.67
C VAL A 38 -8.03 13.54 -3.96
N LYS A 39 -9.29 13.61 -3.52
CA LYS A 39 -10.02 12.51 -2.87
C LYS A 39 -10.69 11.54 -3.83
N LYS A 40 -11.10 12.04 -4.98
CA LYS A 40 -11.85 11.28 -5.97
C LYS A 40 -11.20 11.47 -7.32
N ALA A 41 -10.76 10.38 -7.94
CA ALA A 41 -10.17 10.38 -9.27
C ALA A 41 -10.80 9.28 -10.13
N ILE A 42 -10.98 9.56 -11.41
CA ILE A 42 -11.43 8.59 -12.42
C ILE A 42 -10.26 8.35 -13.35
N ILE A 43 -9.90 7.07 -13.54
CA ILE A 43 -8.85 6.66 -14.46
C ILE A 43 -9.51 5.99 -15.65
N TYR A 44 -9.32 6.56 -16.84
CA TYR A 44 -9.83 6.01 -18.08
C TYR A 44 -8.71 5.80 -19.11
N GLY A 45 -8.97 5.00 -20.11
CA GLY A 45 -8.02 4.69 -21.18
C GLY A 45 -8.43 3.44 -21.95
N ALA A 46 -7.76 3.15 -23.04
CA ALA A 46 -8.02 1.98 -23.88
C ALA A 46 -7.89 0.65 -23.12
N ASN A 47 -8.50 -0.41 -23.65
CA ASN A 47 -8.30 -1.74 -23.09
C ASN A 47 -6.83 -2.16 -23.22
N GLY A 48 -6.31 -2.83 -22.19
CA GLY A 48 -4.91 -3.26 -22.15
C GLY A 48 -3.89 -2.20 -21.74
N CYS A 49 -4.25 -0.92 -21.56
CA CYS A 49 -3.30 0.15 -21.21
C CYS A 49 -2.76 0.10 -19.77
N GLY A 50 -3.22 -0.84 -18.93
CA GLY A 50 -2.68 -1.02 -17.59
C GLY A 50 -3.50 -0.46 -16.43
N LYS A 51 -4.76 -0.02 -16.65
CA LYS A 51 -5.64 0.51 -15.58
C LYS A 51 -5.77 -0.44 -14.39
N SER A 52 -6.04 -1.71 -14.65
CA SER A 52 -6.14 -2.74 -13.60
C SER A 52 -4.79 -2.99 -12.91
N ASN A 53 -3.69 -2.92 -13.65
CA ASN A 53 -2.35 -3.08 -13.09
C ASN A 53 -1.96 -1.92 -12.17
N LEU A 54 -2.45 -0.70 -12.44
CA LEU A 54 -2.30 0.42 -11.51
C LEU A 54 -3.06 0.17 -10.20
N GLY A 55 -4.28 -0.36 -10.28
CA GLY A 55 -5.02 -0.81 -9.11
C GLY A 55 -4.23 -1.85 -8.31
N PHE A 56 -3.73 -2.90 -8.95
CA PHE A 56 -2.88 -3.89 -8.30
C PHE A 56 -1.62 -3.29 -7.67
N ALA A 57 -0.97 -2.34 -8.35
CA ALA A 57 0.24 -1.72 -7.85
C ALA A 57 -0.03 -0.87 -6.59
N ILE A 58 -1.12 -0.10 -6.54
CA ILE A 58 -1.49 0.71 -5.37
C ILE A 58 -1.89 -0.20 -4.20
N PHE A 59 -2.68 -1.24 -4.48
CA PHE A 59 -3.20 -2.14 -3.44
C PHE A 59 -2.24 -3.29 -3.09
N GLU A 60 -1.09 -3.38 -3.73
CA GLU A 60 0.00 -4.27 -3.33
C GLU A 60 0.43 -4.00 -1.87
N LEU A 61 0.31 -2.75 -1.43
CA LEU A 61 0.56 -2.32 -0.07
C LEU A 61 -0.25 -3.12 0.98
N ILE A 62 -1.50 -3.45 0.68
CA ILE A 62 -2.35 -4.25 1.57
C ILE A 62 -1.78 -5.66 1.70
N SER A 63 -1.52 -6.33 0.58
CA SER A 63 -0.97 -7.69 0.57
C SER A 63 0.41 -7.74 1.26
N HIS A 64 1.17 -6.66 1.14
CA HIS A 64 2.51 -6.56 1.72
C HIS A 64 2.50 -6.36 3.24
N LEU A 65 1.61 -5.51 3.77
CA LEU A 65 1.59 -5.10 5.17
C LEU A 65 0.51 -5.78 6.02
N THR A 66 -0.43 -6.48 5.40
CA THR A 66 -1.52 -7.17 6.10
C THR A 66 -1.50 -8.67 5.81
N ASP A 67 -2.46 -9.43 6.38
CA ASP A 67 -2.66 -10.85 6.06
C ASP A 67 -3.69 -11.06 4.93
N LYS A 68 -4.06 -9.98 4.23
CA LYS A 68 -5.02 -10.00 3.14
C LYS A 68 -4.27 -10.23 1.82
N GLU A 69 -4.60 -11.29 1.13
CA GLU A 69 -3.93 -11.67 -0.11
C GLU A 69 -4.82 -11.46 -1.34
N PHE A 70 -4.19 -11.13 -2.46
CA PHE A 70 -4.86 -11.15 -3.75
C PHE A 70 -5.08 -12.59 -4.20
N SER A 71 -6.18 -12.85 -4.92
CA SER A 71 -6.37 -14.11 -5.65
C SER A 71 -5.16 -14.37 -6.56
N HIS A 72 -4.52 -15.55 -6.34
CA HIS A 72 -3.13 -15.79 -6.74
C HIS A 72 -2.85 -15.71 -8.24
N GLU A 73 -3.73 -16.18 -9.11
CA GLU A 73 -3.38 -16.38 -10.52
C GLU A 73 -3.12 -15.08 -11.29
N VAL A 74 -4.03 -14.12 -11.21
CA VAL A 74 -3.94 -12.87 -11.99
C VAL A 74 -2.87 -11.94 -11.42
N TYR A 75 -2.73 -11.93 -10.11
CA TYR A 75 -1.75 -11.08 -9.44
C TYR A 75 -0.33 -11.60 -9.63
N ASN A 76 -0.11 -12.89 -9.47
CA ASN A 76 1.19 -13.53 -9.56
C ASN A 76 1.73 -13.56 -10.98
N ARG A 77 0.85 -13.61 -11.97
CA ARG A 77 1.25 -13.67 -13.37
C ARG A 77 1.96 -12.38 -13.79
N ASN A 78 3.19 -12.53 -14.28
CA ASN A 78 4.03 -11.42 -14.73
C ASN A 78 4.18 -10.31 -13.66
N TYR A 79 4.61 -10.69 -12.45
CA TYR A 79 4.82 -9.74 -11.36
C TYR A 79 5.84 -8.66 -11.72
N LEU A 80 7.01 -9.05 -12.23
CA LEU A 80 7.97 -8.13 -12.83
C LEU A 80 7.60 -7.86 -14.30
N ASN A 81 8.03 -6.73 -14.82
CA ASN A 81 7.86 -6.40 -16.23
C ASN A 81 8.65 -7.37 -17.11
N ALA A 82 7.99 -7.95 -18.12
CA ALA A 82 8.57 -8.99 -18.97
C ALA A 82 9.70 -8.49 -19.88
N GLU A 83 9.73 -7.19 -20.19
CA GLU A 83 10.74 -6.57 -21.04
C GLU A 83 11.91 -5.96 -20.25
N SER A 84 11.77 -5.86 -18.92
CA SER A 84 12.80 -5.28 -18.07
C SER A 84 13.93 -6.27 -17.82
N LYS A 85 15.15 -5.78 -17.87
CA LYS A 85 16.35 -6.53 -17.44
C LYS A 85 16.54 -6.46 -15.92
N GLU A 86 15.88 -5.49 -15.27
CA GLU A 86 15.91 -5.31 -13.83
C GLU A 86 15.15 -6.42 -13.12
N LYS A 87 15.76 -6.96 -12.07
CA LYS A 87 15.17 -8.05 -11.28
C LYS A 87 14.48 -7.58 -10.01
N LEU A 88 14.29 -6.26 -9.87
CA LEU A 88 13.67 -5.64 -8.72
C LEU A 88 12.52 -4.77 -9.18
N THR A 89 11.38 -4.90 -8.52
CA THR A 89 10.33 -3.89 -8.55
C THR A 89 10.46 -2.99 -7.34
N THR A 90 10.13 -1.73 -7.51
CA THR A 90 10.14 -0.73 -6.43
C THR A 90 8.80 -0.05 -6.34
N PHE A 91 8.29 0.08 -5.11
CA PHE A 91 7.08 0.81 -4.78
C PHE A 91 7.42 1.96 -3.84
N CYS A 92 6.81 3.10 -4.06
CA CYS A 92 6.97 4.27 -3.19
C CYS A 92 5.61 4.93 -2.96
N PHE A 93 5.23 5.08 -1.71
CA PHE A 93 3.97 5.68 -1.29
C PHE A 93 4.26 6.89 -0.41
N ASN A 94 3.66 8.02 -0.73
CA ASN A 94 3.74 9.23 0.08
C ASN A 94 2.34 9.56 0.62
N PHE A 95 2.28 9.82 1.91
CA PHE A 95 1.04 10.17 2.61
C PHE A 95 1.20 11.50 3.32
N ASP A 96 0.10 12.21 3.44
CA ASP A 96 -0.05 13.34 4.36
C ASP A 96 -1.16 13.02 5.37
N PHE A 97 -0.80 13.06 6.64
CA PHE A 97 -1.72 12.90 7.77
C PHE A 97 -1.70 14.20 8.58
N ASP A 98 -2.63 15.10 8.25
CA ASP A 98 -2.78 16.41 8.91
C ASP A 98 -1.47 17.21 8.96
N GLY A 99 -0.80 17.33 7.80
CA GLY A 99 0.47 18.03 7.65
C GLY A 99 1.70 17.23 8.04
N SER A 100 1.54 16.00 8.54
CA SER A 100 2.65 15.09 8.82
C SER A 100 2.89 14.16 7.65
N LYS A 101 4.11 14.16 7.12
CA LYS A 101 4.48 13.39 5.93
C LYS A 101 5.00 12.01 6.31
N VAL A 102 4.46 10.99 5.65
CA VAL A 102 4.94 9.61 5.76
C VAL A 102 5.29 9.12 4.37
N GLU A 103 6.52 8.65 4.17
CA GLU A 103 6.96 7.97 2.97
C GLU A 103 7.28 6.52 3.30
N TYR A 104 6.72 5.61 2.54
CA TYR A 104 7.07 4.20 2.61
C TYR A 104 7.55 3.71 1.26
N ARG A 105 8.79 3.23 1.23
CA ARG A 105 9.43 2.68 0.04
C ARG A 105 9.90 1.27 0.30
N TYR A 106 9.65 0.37 -0.65
CA TYR A 106 10.19 -0.98 -0.59
C TYR A 106 10.48 -1.53 -1.97
N SER A 107 11.32 -2.56 -2.01
CA SER A 107 11.66 -3.28 -3.22
C SER A 107 11.52 -4.79 -3.05
N LYS A 108 11.10 -5.46 -4.10
CA LYS A 108 10.89 -6.91 -4.15
C LYS A 108 11.49 -7.53 -5.41
N LYS A 109 11.93 -8.79 -5.31
CA LYS A 109 12.27 -9.63 -6.48
C LYS A 109 11.09 -10.47 -6.94
N ALA A 110 10.21 -10.81 -6.04
CA ALA A 110 8.99 -11.58 -6.24
C ALA A 110 7.99 -11.18 -5.14
N ILE A 111 6.77 -11.65 -5.22
CA ILE A 111 5.68 -11.31 -4.30
C ILE A 111 6.08 -11.50 -2.84
N ASP A 112 6.71 -12.61 -2.52
CA ASP A 112 7.13 -13.00 -1.16
C ASP A 112 8.63 -12.75 -0.90
N HIS A 113 9.33 -12.02 -1.79
CA HIS A 113 10.76 -11.80 -1.67
C HIS A 113 11.11 -10.31 -1.56
N ILE A 114 11.04 -9.81 -0.33
CA ILE A 114 11.40 -8.44 0.01
C ILE A 114 12.93 -8.30 0.02
N VAL A 115 13.43 -7.22 -0.56
CA VAL A 115 14.86 -6.89 -0.60
C VAL A 115 15.19 -5.71 0.28
N SER A 116 14.37 -4.67 0.26
CA SER A 116 14.55 -3.51 1.13
C SER A 116 13.21 -2.88 1.50
N GLU A 117 13.18 -2.24 2.66
CA GLU A 117 12.06 -1.43 3.15
C GLU A 117 12.58 -0.22 3.89
N VAL A 118 11.99 0.93 3.66
CA VAL A 118 12.28 2.17 4.37
C VAL A 118 10.97 2.89 4.68
N LEU A 119 10.72 3.13 5.96
CA LEU A 119 9.66 4.02 6.41
C LEU A 119 10.28 5.30 6.93
N THR A 120 9.92 6.42 6.32
CA THR A 120 10.35 7.77 6.70
C THR A 120 9.14 8.55 7.21
N ILE A 121 9.27 9.19 8.37
CA ILE A 121 8.24 10.04 8.97
C ILE A 121 8.85 11.43 9.20
N ASN A 122 8.24 12.47 8.61
CA ASN A 122 8.71 13.85 8.68
C ASN A 122 10.21 13.97 8.37
N ASN A 123 10.63 13.36 7.26
CA ASN A 123 12.01 13.33 6.75
C ASN A 123 13.03 12.63 7.68
N LYS A 124 12.57 11.77 8.58
CA LYS A 124 13.43 10.95 9.44
C LYS A 124 13.15 9.48 9.20
N ASP A 125 14.18 8.70 8.93
CA ASP A 125 14.07 7.26 8.79
C ASP A 125 13.72 6.62 10.13
N VAL A 126 12.59 5.95 10.15
CA VAL A 126 12.02 5.31 11.35
C VAL A 126 12.29 3.82 11.34
N ILE A 127 12.13 3.18 10.18
CA ILE A 127 12.47 1.76 9.99
C ILE A 127 13.26 1.67 8.69
N VAL A 128 14.41 1.00 8.75
CA VAL A 128 15.25 0.70 7.58
C VAL A 128 15.62 -0.77 7.61
N TYR A 129 15.24 -1.47 6.57
CA TYR A 129 15.57 -2.88 6.36
C TYR A 129 16.23 -3.07 5.00
N ASN A 130 17.34 -3.79 5.01
CA ASN A 130 17.95 -4.35 3.82
C ASN A 130 18.19 -5.84 4.07
N ARG A 131 17.82 -6.68 3.14
CA ARG A 131 17.93 -8.13 3.27
C ARG A 131 19.38 -8.54 3.56
N GLY A 132 19.54 -9.37 4.59
CA GLY A 132 20.87 -9.81 5.06
C GLY A 132 21.55 -8.86 6.05
N THR A 133 20.88 -7.78 6.46
CA THR A 133 21.35 -6.90 7.55
C THR A 133 20.30 -6.78 8.64
N PRO A 134 20.70 -6.50 9.89
CA PRO A 134 19.75 -6.21 10.97
C PRO A 134 18.86 -5.01 10.63
N VAL A 135 17.59 -5.08 11.01
CA VAL A 135 16.64 -3.97 10.87
C VAL A 135 17.02 -2.84 11.81
N LYS A 136 17.06 -1.61 11.30
CA LYS A 136 17.18 -0.41 12.12
C LYS A 136 15.78 0.09 12.47
N ILE A 137 15.48 0.22 13.77
CA ILE A 137 14.15 0.62 14.26
C ILE A 137 14.32 1.81 15.21
N ASN A 138 13.72 2.95 14.86
CA ASN A 138 13.73 4.20 15.65
C ASN A 138 12.31 4.51 16.17
N LEU A 139 11.68 3.51 16.80
CA LEU A 139 10.37 3.64 17.44
C LEU A 139 10.51 3.41 18.94
N LYS A 140 10.00 4.35 19.73
CA LYS A 140 10.04 4.22 21.20
C LYS A 140 9.14 3.07 21.66
N GLY A 141 9.70 2.13 22.39
CA GLY A 141 9.04 0.90 22.83
C GLY A 141 9.30 -0.31 21.92
N ALA A 142 10.16 -0.16 20.90
CA ALA A 142 10.59 -1.26 20.03
C ALA A 142 12.04 -1.71 20.29
N GLU A 143 12.67 -1.22 21.33
CA GLU A 143 14.09 -1.42 21.62
C GLU A 143 14.45 -2.88 21.95
N SER A 144 13.48 -3.65 22.43
CA SER A 144 13.66 -5.06 22.80
C SER A 144 13.42 -6.04 21.65
N LEU A 145 13.03 -5.55 20.48
CA LEU A 145 12.78 -6.43 19.34
C LEU A 145 14.05 -7.07 18.81
N ASN A 146 13.91 -8.33 18.39
CA ASN A 146 14.96 -8.95 17.61
C ASN A 146 15.05 -8.25 16.24
N THR A 147 16.21 -7.71 15.90
CA THR A 147 16.46 -7.01 14.65
C THR A 147 16.95 -7.92 13.53
N ASP A 148 17.29 -9.16 13.83
CA ASP A 148 17.69 -10.15 12.82
C ASP A 148 16.44 -10.81 12.22
N LEU A 149 16.10 -10.40 11.02
CA LEU A 149 15.04 -10.98 10.19
C LEU A 149 15.60 -11.85 9.05
N THR A 150 16.83 -12.31 9.18
CA THR A 150 17.47 -13.19 8.18
C THR A 150 16.63 -14.45 7.97
N GLY A 151 16.26 -14.74 6.73
CA GLY A 151 15.39 -15.88 6.40
C GLY A 151 13.88 -15.61 6.54
N SER A 152 13.46 -14.49 7.13
CA SER A 152 12.05 -14.12 7.19
C SER A 152 11.53 -13.67 5.82
N LYS A 153 10.28 -14.04 5.52
CA LYS A 153 9.51 -13.52 4.39
C LYS A 153 8.63 -12.32 4.79
N LEU A 154 8.55 -12.02 6.08
CA LEU A 154 7.72 -10.95 6.59
C LEU A 154 8.34 -9.58 6.29
N SER A 155 7.48 -8.59 6.08
CA SER A 155 7.85 -7.18 6.10
C SER A 155 8.39 -6.80 7.48
N ALA A 156 9.46 -6.01 7.51
CA ALA A 156 10.01 -5.47 8.76
C ALA A 156 8.99 -4.57 9.46
N LEU A 157 8.19 -3.80 8.71
CA LEU A 157 7.13 -2.98 9.26
C LEU A 157 6.03 -3.82 9.91
N LYS A 158 5.59 -4.88 9.20
CA LYS A 158 4.58 -5.82 9.71
C LYS A 158 5.09 -6.54 10.96
N TYR A 159 6.36 -6.95 10.98
CA TYR A 159 7.00 -7.56 12.14
C TYR A 159 6.96 -6.62 13.36
N VAL A 160 7.38 -5.36 13.20
CA VAL A 160 7.36 -4.36 14.28
C VAL A 160 5.95 -4.16 14.80
N ARG A 161 4.96 -3.97 13.90
CA ARG A 161 3.57 -3.80 14.28
C ARG A 161 3.03 -4.95 15.13
N ASN A 162 3.31 -6.18 14.73
CA ASN A 162 2.73 -7.37 15.37
C ASN A 162 3.42 -7.76 16.68
N ASN A 163 4.65 -7.28 16.92
CA ASN A 163 5.46 -7.69 18.07
C ASN A 163 5.73 -6.56 19.06
N THR A 164 5.09 -5.38 18.90
CA THR A 164 5.25 -4.26 19.84
C THR A 164 3.93 -3.64 20.23
N VAL A 165 3.88 -3.13 21.46
CA VAL A 165 2.85 -2.20 21.92
C VAL A 165 3.48 -0.82 22.02
N LEU A 166 3.30 -0.02 20.98
CA LEU A 166 3.92 1.30 20.89
C LEU A 166 3.16 2.34 21.72
N ASP A 167 3.88 3.16 22.49
CA ASP A 167 3.29 4.27 23.24
C ASP A 167 2.69 5.34 22.29
N SER A 168 1.37 5.44 22.26
CA SER A 168 0.64 6.38 21.40
C SER A 168 0.83 7.86 21.77
N ARG A 169 1.42 8.16 22.94
CA ARG A 169 1.80 9.53 23.33
C ARG A 169 2.99 10.05 22.53
N ASN A 170 3.82 9.15 22.03
CA ASN A 170 4.90 9.52 21.13
C ASN A 170 4.35 9.86 19.74
N LYS A 171 4.69 11.04 19.21
CA LYS A 171 4.16 11.53 17.92
C LYS A 171 4.53 10.63 16.74
N ILE A 172 5.73 10.06 16.71
CA ILE A 172 6.20 9.16 15.64
C ILE A 172 5.43 7.85 15.72
N ASN A 173 5.28 7.28 16.90
CA ASN A 173 4.50 6.06 17.12
C ASN A 173 3.02 6.24 16.73
N LYS A 174 2.44 7.39 17.06
CA LYS A 174 1.07 7.75 16.65
C LYS A 174 0.95 7.78 15.13
N LEU A 175 1.91 8.37 14.42
CA LEU A 175 1.91 8.41 12.95
C LEU A 175 2.11 7.03 12.32
N PHE A 176 2.97 6.20 12.89
CA PHE A 176 3.12 4.81 12.51
C PHE A 176 1.80 4.04 12.61
N ASN A 177 1.10 4.17 13.73
CA ASN A 177 -0.21 3.54 13.93
C ASN A 177 -1.28 4.13 12.98
N THR A 178 -1.25 5.45 12.73
CA THR A 178 -2.15 6.11 11.76
C THR A 178 -1.93 5.58 10.35
N PHE A 179 -0.68 5.40 9.94
CA PHE A 179 -0.33 4.82 8.66
C PHE A 179 -0.91 3.40 8.50
N PHE A 180 -0.72 2.53 9.49
CA PHE A 180 -1.30 1.19 9.45
C PHE A 180 -2.83 1.20 9.49
N SER A 181 -3.44 2.07 10.29
CA SER A 181 -4.89 2.24 10.30
C SER A 181 -5.45 2.70 8.95
N PHE A 182 -4.68 3.47 8.18
CA PHE A 182 -5.02 3.81 6.81
C PHE A 182 -4.93 2.59 5.89
N VAL A 183 -3.84 1.83 5.95
CA VAL A 183 -3.64 0.62 5.13
C VAL A 183 -4.73 -0.42 5.39
N ASP A 184 -5.09 -0.64 6.64
CA ASP A 184 -6.14 -1.59 7.04
C ASP A 184 -7.51 -1.25 6.44
N LYS A 185 -7.77 0.05 6.21
CA LYS A 185 -9.02 0.56 5.63
C LYS A 185 -9.01 0.65 4.11
N MET A 186 -7.89 0.37 3.46
CA MET A 186 -7.85 0.34 1.99
C MET A 186 -8.72 -0.81 1.48
N LEU A 187 -9.51 -0.52 0.44
CA LEU A 187 -10.44 -1.47 -0.15
C LEU A 187 -10.28 -1.48 -1.66
N PHE A 188 -10.14 -2.65 -2.25
CA PHE A 188 -10.06 -2.86 -3.68
C PHE A 188 -11.22 -3.73 -4.16
N PHE A 189 -12.07 -3.14 -5.01
CA PHE A 189 -13.15 -3.84 -5.69
C PHE A 189 -12.77 -4.18 -7.12
N ARG A 190 -13.00 -5.41 -7.52
CA ARG A 190 -12.88 -5.86 -8.89
C ARG A 190 -14.20 -6.51 -9.32
N SER A 191 -14.89 -5.91 -10.31
CA SER A 191 -16.29 -6.22 -10.59
C SER A 191 -16.55 -7.05 -11.85
N LEU A 192 -15.53 -7.42 -12.66
CA LEU A 192 -15.84 -7.88 -14.02
C LEU A 192 -15.95 -9.39 -14.20
N ASP A 193 -15.33 -10.24 -13.38
CA ASP A 193 -15.47 -11.70 -13.50
C ASP A 193 -15.41 -12.43 -12.15
N GLU A 194 -14.95 -11.77 -11.14
CA GLU A 194 -14.87 -12.29 -9.78
C GLU A 194 -15.46 -11.24 -8.84
N THR A 195 -16.51 -11.56 -8.15
CA THR A 195 -17.07 -10.76 -7.05
C THR A 195 -16.13 -10.75 -5.83
N SER A 196 -14.82 -10.68 -6.07
CA SER A 196 -13.82 -10.67 -5.01
C SER A 196 -13.44 -9.24 -4.67
N TYR A 197 -13.46 -8.91 -3.39
CA TYR A 197 -12.91 -7.69 -2.83
C TYR A 197 -11.78 -8.02 -1.87
N ILE A 198 -10.80 -7.13 -1.78
CA ILE A 198 -9.66 -7.27 -0.87
C ILE A 198 -9.59 -6.00 -0.04
N GLY A 199 -9.52 -6.12 1.26
CA GLY A 199 -9.26 -5.00 2.13
C GLY A 199 -10.05 -4.98 3.43
N TYR A 200 -11.31 -4.78 3.46
CA TYR A 200 -12.05 -4.59 4.69
C TYR A 200 -12.48 -5.94 5.31
N GLU A 201 -12.18 -6.21 6.57
CA GLU A 201 -12.98 -7.15 7.36
C GLU A 201 -14.34 -6.51 7.55
N LEU A 202 -15.28 -6.89 6.72
CA LEU A 202 -16.70 -6.72 7.04
C LEU A 202 -16.97 -7.62 8.24
N SER A 203 -16.84 -7.10 9.46
CA SER A 203 -17.51 -7.69 10.59
C SER A 203 -18.97 -7.79 10.17
N LEU A 204 -19.41 -9.00 9.94
CA LEU A 204 -20.76 -9.49 9.62
C LEU A 204 -21.90 -8.46 9.81
N ILE A 205 -21.90 -7.40 9.03
CA ILE A 205 -23.12 -6.70 8.76
C ILE A 205 -23.77 -7.55 7.68
N HIS A 206 -24.80 -8.30 8.05
CA HIS A 206 -25.69 -8.93 7.12
C HIS A 206 -26.17 -7.87 6.13
N ILE A 207 -25.56 -7.83 4.96
CA ILE A 207 -26.19 -7.23 3.81
C ILE A 207 -27.29 -8.24 3.45
N SER A 208 -28.49 -8.02 3.99
CA SER A 208 -29.67 -8.70 3.50
C SER A 208 -29.75 -8.40 2.01
N GLU A 209 -29.66 -9.44 1.19
CA GLU A 209 -29.93 -9.32 -0.25
C GLU A 209 -31.25 -8.56 -0.42
N PRO A 210 -31.31 -7.55 -1.30
CA PRO A 210 -32.59 -6.95 -1.62
C PRO A 210 -33.48 -8.07 -2.17
N THR A 211 -34.54 -8.38 -1.45
CA THR A 211 -35.58 -9.31 -1.89
C THR A 211 -36.01 -8.91 -3.30
N ARG A 212 -35.77 -9.77 -4.27
CA ARG A 212 -36.33 -9.60 -5.61
C ARG A 212 -37.85 -9.48 -5.47
N PRO A 213 -38.48 -8.46 -6.02
CA PRO A 213 -39.92 -8.42 -6.10
C PRO A 213 -40.37 -9.62 -6.94
N GLU A 214 -41.22 -10.46 -6.36
CA GLU A 214 -41.87 -11.52 -7.11
C GLU A 214 -42.66 -10.89 -8.25
N ARG A 215 -42.43 -11.36 -9.47
CA ARG A 215 -43.26 -11.02 -10.62
C ARG A 215 -44.60 -11.70 -10.42
N ILE A 216 -45.64 -10.89 -10.26
CA ILE A 216 -47.05 -11.28 -10.46
C ILE A 216 -47.30 -11.39 -11.96
#